data_a8eee1e166623a1969142ebb7b48ae32
#
_entry.id   a8eee1e166623a1969142ebb7b48ae32
#
_cell.length_a   1.000
_cell.length_b   1.000
_cell.length_c   1.000
_cell.angle_alpha   90.00
_cell.angle_beta   90.00
_cell.angle_gamma   90.00
#
_symmetry.space_group_name_H-M   'P 1'
#
loop_
_entity.id
_entity.type
_entity.pdbx_description
1 polymer ?
#
loop_
_entity_poly.entity_id
_entity_poly.type
_entity_poly.pdbx_seq_one_letter_code
_entity_poly.pdbx_strand_id
1 'polypeptide(L)'
;YADLGIGSLPAVFTSTLKHEVKASQSISKGQAVYVSSADGTNMIVSKASNVSEGTSSKTMGLLETSLTTNGKGKVVTEGLLSGLNTNGATAGDPVWLGVDGALIFGLTNKPVAPAHLVFIGIVTRVNSNNGEIFVKVQNGFEMNELHNYQEGSVQNNQVIVYESATSLYKPKT
;
A
#
# COMPACT_ATOMS: atom_id res chain seq x y z
N TYR A 1 -18.83 46.35 -22.10
CA TYR A 1 -17.80 45.32 -21.79
C TYR A 1 -18.55 44.12 -21.18
N ALA A 2 -18.66 43.04 -21.93
CA ALA A 2 -19.19 41.80 -21.41
C ALA A 2 -18.24 41.28 -20.32
N ASP A 3 -18.76 41.13 -19.12
CA ASP A 3 -18.09 40.40 -18.04
C ASP A 3 -18.02 38.94 -18.51
N LEU A 4 -16.86 38.55 -19.02
CA LEU A 4 -16.56 37.14 -19.24
C LEU A 4 -16.41 36.54 -17.83
N GLY A 5 -17.51 36.06 -17.27
CA GLY A 5 -17.55 35.39 -15.98
C GLY A 5 -16.54 34.23 -15.95
N ILE A 6 -15.27 34.56 -15.77
CA ILE A 6 -14.26 33.59 -15.39
C ILE A 6 -14.58 33.27 -13.95
N GLY A 7 -15.44 32.26 -13.79
CA GLY A 7 -15.67 31.69 -12.48
C GLY A 7 -14.33 31.40 -11.83
N SER A 8 -14.15 31.81 -10.59
CA SER A 8 -12.95 31.53 -9.81
C SER A 8 -12.67 30.03 -9.95
N LEU A 9 -11.58 29.69 -10.63
CA LEU A 9 -11.10 28.31 -10.63
C LEU A 9 -10.96 27.89 -9.17
N PRO A 10 -11.44 26.71 -8.79
CA PRO A 10 -11.24 26.22 -7.44
C PRO A 10 -9.74 26.26 -7.15
N ALA A 11 -9.37 26.85 -6.04
CA ALA A 11 -7.97 27.11 -5.67
C ALA A 11 -7.13 25.82 -5.50
N VAL A 12 -7.79 24.66 -5.45
CA VAL A 12 -7.15 23.35 -5.29
C VAL A 12 -7.84 22.32 -6.17
N PHE A 13 -7.13 21.79 -7.15
CA PHE A 13 -7.53 20.56 -7.85
C PHE A 13 -6.98 19.37 -7.08
N THR A 14 -7.85 18.59 -6.45
CA THR A 14 -7.48 17.34 -5.82
C THR A 14 -7.78 16.21 -6.79
N SER A 15 -6.74 15.67 -7.44
CA SER A 15 -6.85 14.49 -8.28
C SER A 15 -6.75 13.24 -7.41
N THR A 16 -7.65 12.29 -7.61
CA THR A 16 -7.58 10.95 -7.03
C THR A 16 -7.47 9.95 -8.15
N LEU A 17 -6.36 9.21 -8.19
CA LEU A 17 -6.14 8.15 -9.17
C LEU A 17 -6.82 6.87 -8.71
N LYS A 18 -7.67 6.32 -9.58
CA LYS A 18 -8.45 5.12 -9.31
C LYS A 18 -8.35 4.16 -10.49
N HIS A 19 -8.27 2.87 -10.18
CA HIS A 19 -8.25 1.82 -11.19
C HIS A 19 -9.39 0.85 -10.97
N GLU A 20 -10.03 0.43 -12.06
CA GLU A 20 -11.05 -0.60 -11.99
C GLU A 20 -10.44 -1.97 -11.75
N VAL A 21 -11.06 -2.74 -10.87
CA VAL A 21 -10.60 -4.06 -10.46
C VAL A 21 -11.79 -5.01 -10.26
N LYS A 22 -11.49 -6.29 -10.22
CA LYS A 22 -12.43 -7.36 -9.87
C LYS A 22 -11.92 -8.05 -8.59
N ALA A 23 -12.78 -8.23 -7.61
CA ALA A 23 -12.42 -8.85 -6.35
C ALA A 23 -12.41 -10.38 -6.46
N SER A 24 -11.35 -11.03 -5.98
CA SER A 24 -11.26 -12.50 -5.89
C SER A 24 -12.05 -13.06 -4.71
N GLN A 25 -12.34 -12.23 -3.72
CA GLN A 25 -13.01 -12.54 -2.46
C GLN A 25 -13.79 -11.32 -1.96
N SER A 26 -14.57 -11.49 -0.89
CA SER A 26 -15.20 -10.35 -0.26
C SER A 26 -14.16 -9.45 0.40
N ILE A 27 -14.17 -8.17 0.05
CA ILE A 27 -13.23 -7.15 0.52
C ILE A 27 -14.02 -5.92 0.94
N SER A 28 -13.75 -5.42 2.12
CA SER A 28 -14.44 -4.23 2.64
C SER A 28 -13.78 -2.94 2.15
N LYS A 29 -14.58 -1.86 2.09
CA LYS A 29 -14.06 -0.51 1.83
C LYS A 29 -12.89 -0.18 2.77
N GLY A 30 -11.85 0.42 2.22
CA GLY A 30 -10.66 0.85 2.97
C GLY A 30 -9.65 -0.26 3.27
N GLN A 31 -9.96 -1.53 2.98
CA GLN A 31 -8.94 -2.56 3.05
C GLN A 31 -7.90 -2.41 1.95
N ALA A 32 -6.64 -2.67 2.30
CA ALA A 32 -5.55 -2.70 1.35
C ALA A 32 -5.64 -3.95 0.46
N VAL A 33 -5.40 -3.76 -0.84
CA VAL A 33 -5.47 -4.83 -1.83
C VAL A 33 -4.21 -4.90 -2.67
N TYR A 34 -3.88 -6.12 -3.12
CA TYR A 34 -2.80 -6.37 -4.07
C TYR A 34 -3.34 -7.04 -5.33
N VAL A 35 -2.64 -6.89 -6.45
CA VAL A 35 -2.99 -7.57 -7.69
C VAL A 35 -2.55 -9.04 -7.58
N SER A 36 -3.52 -9.92 -7.38
CA SER A 36 -3.27 -11.36 -7.25
C SER A 36 -3.23 -12.08 -8.60
N SER A 37 -3.97 -11.58 -9.59
CA SER A 37 -4.08 -12.18 -10.92
C SER A 37 -4.66 -11.18 -11.93
N ALA A 38 -4.87 -11.62 -13.17
CA ALA A 38 -5.63 -10.93 -14.19
C ALA A 38 -6.37 -11.95 -15.08
N ASP A 39 -7.54 -11.56 -15.61
CA ASP A 39 -8.35 -12.43 -16.48
C ASP A 39 -8.34 -11.98 -17.97
N GLY A 40 -7.39 -11.11 -18.35
CA GLY A 40 -7.27 -10.56 -19.69
C GLY A 40 -8.11 -9.28 -19.91
N THR A 41 -9.09 -9.03 -19.04
CA THR A 41 -9.93 -7.82 -19.08
C THR A 41 -9.82 -7.01 -17.81
N ASN A 42 -9.73 -7.67 -16.65
CA ASN A 42 -9.68 -7.02 -15.36
C ASN A 42 -8.42 -7.44 -14.59
N MET A 43 -7.88 -6.50 -13.81
CA MET A 43 -6.98 -6.82 -12.71
C MET A 43 -7.79 -7.48 -11.60
N ILE A 44 -7.38 -8.65 -11.14
CA ILE A 44 -8.02 -9.36 -10.04
C ILE A 44 -7.26 -9.04 -8.76
N VAL A 45 -7.97 -8.56 -7.75
CA VAL A 45 -7.37 -8.16 -6.48
C VAL A 45 -7.83 -9.04 -5.32
N SER A 46 -6.91 -9.25 -4.39
CA SER A 46 -7.11 -9.91 -3.11
C SER A 46 -6.71 -8.97 -1.98
N LYS A 47 -7.06 -9.28 -0.74
CA LYS A 47 -6.60 -8.53 0.43
C LYS A 47 -5.08 -8.62 0.53
N ALA A 48 -4.41 -7.48 0.57
CA ALA A 48 -2.97 -7.42 0.80
C ALA A 48 -2.64 -7.85 2.24
N SER A 49 -1.45 -8.39 2.44
CA SER A 49 -1.03 -8.82 3.78
C SER A 49 0.49 -8.71 3.91
N ASN A 50 0.95 -8.24 5.05
CA ASN A 50 2.37 -8.06 5.35
C ASN A 50 3.08 -9.33 5.83
N VAL A 51 2.44 -10.49 5.73
CA VAL A 51 3.00 -11.78 6.20
C VAL A 51 3.92 -12.44 5.19
N SER A 52 3.88 -12.06 3.92
CA SER A 52 4.74 -12.61 2.87
C SER A 52 4.92 -11.64 1.72
N GLU A 53 6.04 -11.76 1.02
CA GLU A 53 6.36 -10.98 -0.18
C GLU A 53 5.28 -11.12 -1.25
N GLY A 54 4.78 -12.33 -1.50
CA GLY A 54 3.75 -12.58 -2.51
C GLY A 54 2.43 -11.85 -2.29
N THR A 55 2.12 -11.45 -1.05
CA THR A 55 0.89 -10.73 -0.67
C THR A 55 1.10 -9.26 -0.35
N SER A 56 2.36 -8.81 -0.24
CA SER A 56 2.74 -7.43 0.09
C SER A 56 3.27 -6.63 -1.09
N SER A 57 4.19 -7.22 -1.88
CA SER A 57 4.97 -6.51 -2.91
C SER A 57 4.14 -5.89 -4.04
N LYS A 58 2.98 -6.47 -4.33
CA LYS A 58 2.06 -5.96 -5.36
C LYS A 58 0.88 -5.18 -4.76
N THR A 59 1.03 -4.66 -3.54
CA THR A 59 0.01 -3.80 -2.92
C THR A 59 -0.26 -2.60 -3.82
N MET A 60 -1.53 -2.43 -4.17
CA MET A 60 -1.96 -1.46 -5.17
C MET A 60 -2.55 -0.21 -4.55
N GLY A 61 -3.28 -0.34 -3.44
CA GLY A 61 -3.99 0.76 -2.82
C GLY A 61 -5.10 0.30 -1.89
N LEU A 62 -6.04 1.20 -1.64
CA LEU A 62 -7.21 0.95 -0.80
C LEU A 62 -8.49 0.83 -1.62
N LEU A 63 -9.33 -0.15 -1.28
CA LEU A 63 -10.60 -0.36 -1.96
C LEU A 63 -11.58 0.79 -1.64
N GLU A 64 -12.17 1.39 -2.69
CA GLU A 64 -13.06 2.55 -2.54
C GLU A 64 -14.44 2.19 -1.97
N THR A 65 -14.97 1.04 -2.34
CA THR A 65 -16.28 0.53 -1.90
C THR A 65 -16.19 -0.96 -1.63
N SER A 66 -16.95 -1.47 -0.68
CA SER A 66 -16.97 -2.90 -0.38
C SER A 66 -17.44 -3.72 -1.60
N LEU A 67 -16.76 -4.83 -1.85
CA LEU A 67 -17.05 -5.75 -2.96
C LEU A 67 -17.26 -7.17 -2.42
N THR A 68 -18.19 -7.87 -3.05
CA THR A 68 -18.30 -9.33 -2.90
C THR A 68 -17.37 -10.04 -3.88
N THR A 69 -17.20 -11.34 -3.73
CA THR A 69 -16.45 -12.17 -4.68
C THR A 69 -16.94 -11.95 -6.12
N ASN A 70 -16.03 -11.75 -7.04
CA ASN A 70 -16.26 -11.38 -8.44
C ASN A 70 -16.90 -10.01 -8.68
N GLY A 71 -17.18 -9.23 -7.63
CA GLY A 71 -17.65 -7.86 -7.74
C GLY A 71 -16.60 -6.95 -8.37
N LYS A 72 -17.04 -5.98 -9.16
CA LYS A 72 -16.18 -4.95 -9.78
C LYS A 72 -16.31 -3.64 -9.04
N GLY A 73 -15.22 -2.93 -8.91
CA GLY A 73 -15.15 -1.63 -8.24
C GLY A 73 -13.82 -0.94 -8.49
N LYS A 74 -13.50 0.03 -7.65
CA LYS A 74 -12.30 0.85 -7.84
C LYS A 74 -11.38 0.79 -6.63
N VAL A 75 -10.08 0.79 -6.91
CA VAL A 75 -9.00 0.96 -5.94
C VAL A 75 -8.44 2.36 -6.08
N VAL A 76 -8.33 3.08 -4.97
CA VAL A 76 -7.60 4.34 -4.89
C VAL A 76 -6.12 4.01 -4.76
N THR A 77 -5.34 4.40 -5.76
CA THR A 77 -3.89 4.16 -5.81
C THR A 77 -3.08 5.36 -5.37
N GLU A 78 -3.61 6.57 -5.60
CA GLU A 78 -3.05 7.82 -5.09
C GLU A 78 -4.18 8.83 -4.89
N GLY A 79 -4.15 9.56 -3.75
CA GLY A 79 -5.11 10.61 -3.44
C GLY A 79 -5.97 10.30 -2.21
N LEU A 80 -7.00 11.11 -1.98
CA LEU A 80 -7.81 11.05 -0.77
C LEU A 80 -8.89 9.98 -0.84
N LEU A 81 -8.98 9.15 0.19
CA LEU A 81 -10.07 8.22 0.43
C LEU A 81 -10.73 8.53 1.77
N SER A 82 -11.99 8.97 1.73
CA SER A 82 -12.80 9.32 2.88
C SER A 82 -13.81 8.22 3.25
N GLY A 83 -14.46 8.39 4.40
CA GLY A 83 -15.46 7.46 4.92
C GLY A 83 -14.84 6.17 5.43
N LEU A 84 -13.70 6.30 6.10
CA LEU A 84 -12.97 5.23 6.75
C LEU A 84 -13.08 5.32 8.27
N ASN A 85 -12.81 4.22 8.96
CA ASN A 85 -12.55 4.25 10.38
C ASN A 85 -11.04 4.47 10.61
N THR A 86 -10.70 5.65 11.08
CA THR A 86 -9.32 6.02 11.46
C THR A 86 -9.20 6.26 12.97
N ASN A 87 -10.14 5.72 13.75
CA ASN A 87 -10.09 5.85 15.20
C ASN A 87 -8.84 5.17 15.77
N GLY A 88 -8.22 5.82 16.75
CA GLY A 88 -6.95 5.35 17.32
C GLY A 88 -5.70 5.87 16.60
N ALA A 89 -5.86 6.57 15.47
CA ALA A 89 -4.79 7.31 14.83
C ALA A 89 -4.73 8.77 15.30
N THR A 90 -3.66 9.45 14.94
CA THR A 90 -3.52 10.91 15.02
C THR A 90 -3.43 11.47 13.58
N ALA A 91 -3.96 12.67 13.34
CA ALA A 91 -3.80 13.30 12.04
C ALA A 91 -2.30 13.52 11.73
N GLY A 92 -1.86 13.11 10.56
CA GLY A 92 -0.45 13.07 10.18
C GLY A 92 0.23 11.72 10.41
N ASP A 93 -0.43 10.77 11.07
CA ASP A 93 0.14 9.44 11.27
C ASP A 93 0.38 8.70 9.95
N PRO A 94 1.53 8.01 9.81
CA PRO A 94 1.74 7.08 8.73
C PRO A 94 0.81 5.87 8.87
N VAL A 95 0.39 5.36 7.72
CA VAL A 95 -0.45 4.16 7.60
C VAL A 95 0.37 3.05 6.97
N TRP A 96 0.39 1.89 7.61
CA TRP A 96 1.14 0.72 7.18
C TRP A 96 0.20 -0.43 6.86
N LEU A 97 0.64 -1.33 5.98
CA LEU A 97 -0.05 -2.57 5.69
C LEU A 97 0.02 -3.51 6.91
N GLY A 98 -1.13 -4.02 7.30
CA GLY A 98 -1.27 -5.11 8.27
C GLY A 98 -1.59 -6.45 7.61
N VAL A 99 -2.21 -7.33 8.38
CA VAL A 99 -2.66 -8.65 7.92
C VAL A 99 -4.04 -8.53 7.27
N ASP A 100 -4.28 -9.26 6.17
CA ASP A 100 -5.59 -9.38 5.50
C ASP A 100 -6.28 -8.04 5.16
N GLY A 101 -5.49 -7.12 4.61
CA GLY A 101 -5.96 -5.80 4.20
C GLY A 101 -6.14 -4.81 5.33
N ALA A 102 -5.82 -5.17 6.58
CA ALA A 102 -5.89 -4.26 7.71
C ALA A 102 -4.87 -3.13 7.61
N LEU A 103 -5.17 -2.02 8.26
CA LEU A 103 -4.29 -0.86 8.34
C LEU A 103 -3.74 -0.72 9.75
N ILE A 104 -2.47 -0.37 9.84
CA ILE A 104 -1.76 -0.08 11.09
C ILE A 104 -1.41 1.41 11.09
N PHE A 105 -1.73 2.11 12.16
CA PHE A 105 -1.52 3.56 12.28
C PHE A 105 -0.37 3.90 13.21
N GLY A 106 0.35 4.97 12.87
CA GLY A 106 1.35 5.57 13.71
C GLY A 106 2.77 5.03 13.50
N LEU A 107 3.74 5.87 13.81
CA LEU A 107 5.16 5.55 13.61
C LEU A 107 5.65 4.48 14.59
N THR A 108 5.13 4.49 15.81
CA THR A 108 5.50 3.51 16.87
C THR A 108 5.04 2.09 16.57
N ASN A 109 4.02 1.95 15.71
CA ASN A 109 3.44 0.67 15.31
C ASN A 109 3.97 0.19 13.95
N LYS A 110 4.99 0.86 13.41
CA LYS A 110 5.62 0.46 12.14
C LYS A 110 5.98 -1.03 12.18
N PRO A 111 5.53 -1.83 11.20
CA PRO A 111 5.90 -3.23 11.10
C PRO A 111 7.41 -3.43 11.08
N VAL A 112 7.86 -4.46 11.77
CA VAL A 112 9.27 -4.90 11.81
C VAL A 112 9.36 -6.34 11.35
N ALA A 113 10.51 -6.74 10.81
CA ALA A 113 10.74 -8.09 10.34
C ALA A 113 10.35 -9.14 11.42
N PRO A 114 9.73 -10.28 11.03
CA PRO A 114 9.58 -10.79 9.64
C PRO A 114 8.38 -10.22 8.86
N ALA A 115 7.61 -9.25 9.41
CA ALA A 115 6.54 -8.62 8.66
C ALA A 115 7.11 -7.68 7.60
N HIS A 116 6.56 -7.79 6.38
CA HIS A 116 6.96 -6.93 5.26
C HIS A 116 6.50 -5.49 5.46
N LEU A 117 7.33 -4.55 5.10
CA LEU A 117 7.06 -3.13 5.28
C LEU A 117 6.46 -2.53 4.02
N VAL A 118 5.18 -2.15 4.09
CA VAL A 118 4.49 -1.41 3.03
C VAL A 118 3.85 -0.17 3.63
N PHE A 119 4.29 0.99 3.17
CA PHE A 119 3.65 2.25 3.49
C PHE A 119 2.41 2.44 2.59
N ILE A 120 1.27 2.73 3.19
CA ILE A 120 -0.01 2.90 2.49
C ILE A 120 -0.34 4.37 2.27
N GLY A 121 0.00 5.23 3.22
CA GLY A 121 -0.33 6.64 3.15
C GLY A 121 -0.27 7.35 4.50
N ILE A 122 -1.01 8.45 4.60
CA ILE A 122 -1.05 9.31 5.78
C ILE A 122 -2.50 9.57 6.18
N VAL A 123 -2.78 9.53 7.48
CA VAL A 123 -4.10 9.92 8.03
C VAL A 123 -4.25 11.45 7.92
N THR A 124 -5.24 11.90 7.18
CA THR A 124 -5.55 13.34 7.03
C THR A 124 -6.69 13.79 7.95
N ARG A 125 -7.61 12.87 8.27
CA ARG A 125 -8.70 13.15 9.21
C ARG A 125 -8.99 11.94 10.09
N VAL A 126 -9.06 12.17 11.39
CA VAL A 126 -9.40 11.15 12.39
C VAL A 126 -10.90 11.18 12.66
N ASN A 127 -11.57 10.06 12.41
CA ASN A 127 -12.98 9.87 12.70
C ASN A 127 -13.34 8.39 12.63
N SER A 128 -14.29 7.91 13.44
CA SER A 128 -14.72 6.52 13.43
C SER A 128 -15.50 6.10 12.18
N ASN A 129 -16.19 7.06 11.51
CA ASN A 129 -17.07 6.78 10.37
C ASN A 129 -16.71 7.58 9.11
N ASN A 130 -16.05 8.72 9.27
CA ASN A 130 -15.70 9.62 8.17
C ASN A 130 -14.23 10.03 8.23
N GLY A 131 -13.38 9.15 8.71
CA GLY A 131 -11.93 9.31 8.64
C GLY A 131 -11.44 9.34 7.20
N GLU A 132 -10.24 9.87 7.00
CA GLU A 132 -9.69 10.06 5.67
C GLU A 132 -8.20 9.76 5.66
N ILE A 133 -7.75 9.12 4.59
CA ILE A 133 -6.36 8.77 4.35
C ILE A 133 -5.96 9.33 2.98
N PHE A 134 -4.82 10.03 2.93
CA PHE A 134 -4.12 10.28 1.68
C PHE A 134 -3.34 9.03 1.32
N VAL A 135 -3.83 8.31 0.31
CA VAL A 135 -3.23 7.05 -0.17
C VAL A 135 -2.04 7.38 -1.05
N LYS A 136 -0.92 6.72 -0.80
CA LYS A 136 0.29 6.75 -1.63
C LYS A 136 1.15 5.54 -1.30
N VAL A 137 0.87 4.42 -1.92
CA VAL A 137 1.55 3.17 -1.60
C VAL A 137 3.03 3.22 -1.99
N GLN A 138 3.88 2.77 -1.06
CA GLN A 138 5.31 2.57 -1.28
C GLN A 138 5.72 1.27 -0.61
N ASN A 139 6.23 0.33 -1.39
CA ASN A 139 6.81 -0.89 -0.85
C ASN A 139 8.20 -0.58 -0.28
N GLY A 140 8.48 -1.07 0.91
CA GLY A 140 9.84 -1.11 1.44
C GLY A 140 10.61 -2.22 0.74
N PHE A 141 11.89 -1.98 0.49
CA PHE A 141 12.78 -3.01 -0.02
C PHE A 141 13.43 -3.74 1.15
N GLU A 142 13.48 -5.06 1.05
CA GLU A 142 14.26 -5.91 1.94
C GLU A 142 15.63 -6.18 1.34
N MET A 143 16.58 -6.63 2.16
CA MET A 143 17.95 -6.80 1.71
C MET A 143 18.10 -7.85 0.60
N ASN A 144 17.31 -8.90 0.67
CA ASN A 144 17.28 -9.99 -0.32
C ASN A 144 16.65 -9.57 -1.67
N GLU A 145 15.96 -8.43 -1.73
CA GLU A 145 15.39 -7.86 -2.96
C GLU A 145 16.35 -6.92 -3.67
N LEU A 146 17.49 -6.58 -3.05
CA LEU A 146 18.48 -5.72 -3.65
C LEU A 146 19.16 -6.44 -4.81
N HIS A 147 19.18 -5.79 -5.99
CA HIS A 147 19.72 -6.36 -7.23
C HIS A 147 21.15 -6.90 -7.12
N ASN A 148 21.96 -6.30 -6.27
CA ASN A 148 23.36 -6.66 -6.08
C ASN A 148 23.62 -7.43 -4.78
N TYR A 149 22.58 -7.97 -4.15
CA TYR A 149 22.70 -8.85 -3.00
C TYR A 149 22.36 -10.28 -3.41
N GLN A 150 23.26 -11.21 -3.08
CA GLN A 150 23.01 -12.63 -3.28
C GLN A 150 22.53 -13.23 -1.96
N GLU A 151 21.23 -13.54 -1.90
CA GLU A 151 20.68 -14.31 -0.80
C GLU A 151 21.23 -15.74 -0.85
N GLY A 152 21.79 -16.16 0.27
CA GLY A 152 22.12 -17.55 0.55
C GLY A 152 21.36 -18.00 1.78
N SER A 153 21.65 -19.19 2.28
CA SER A 153 21.16 -19.62 3.59
C SER A 153 21.88 -18.80 4.68
N VAL A 154 21.36 -17.62 4.98
CA VAL A 154 21.92 -16.72 6.01
C VAL A 154 21.95 -17.44 7.34
N GLN A 155 23.12 -17.50 7.97
CA GLN A 155 23.35 -18.14 9.26
C GLN A 155 23.64 -17.09 10.33
N ASN A 156 23.42 -17.47 11.58
CA ASN A 156 23.76 -16.61 12.71
C ASN A 156 25.25 -16.23 12.70
N ASN A 157 25.56 -14.98 13.02
CA ASN A 157 26.92 -14.39 13.04
C ASN A 157 27.60 -14.25 11.67
N GLN A 158 26.89 -14.38 10.56
CA GLN A 158 27.44 -14.02 9.26
C GLN A 158 27.50 -12.51 9.08
N VAL A 159 28.52 -12.04 8.38
CA VAL A 159 28.68 -10.66 7.94
C VAL A 159 28.44 -10.54 6.44
N ILE A 160 28.00 -9.38 5.97
CA ILE A 160 27.84 -9.12 4.55
C ILE A 160 29.15 -8.59 4.00
N VAL A 161 29.69 -9.26 2.97
CA VAL A 161 30.96 -8.95 2.34
C VAL A 161 30.75 -8.72 0.85
N TYR A 162 31.37 -7.68 0.31
CA TYR A 162 31.43 -7.47 -1.15
C TYR A 162 32.45 -8.41 -1.79
N GLU A 163 32.03 -9.15 -2.80
CA GLU A 163 32.84 -10.04 -3.58
C GLU A 163 33.06 -9.46 -4.98
N SER A 164 34.26 -8.95 -5.24
CA SER A 164 34.59 -8.26 -6.49
C SER A 164 34.51 -9.15 -7.74
N ALA A 165 34.79 -10.44 -7.60
CA ALA A 165 34.71 -11.40 -8.71
C ALA A 165 33.28 -11.56 -9.29
N THR A 166 32.29 -11.35 -8.48
CA THR A 166 30.85 -11.46 -8.89
C THR A 166 30.10 -10.12 -8.85
N SER A 167 30.74 -9.07 -8.31
CA SER A 167 30.10 -7.76 -8.05
C SER A 167 28.86 -7.83 -7.17
N LEU A 168 28.83 -8.79 -6.24
CA LEU A 168 27.70 -9.02 -5.34
C LEU A 168 28.10 -8.86 -3.87
N TYR A 169 27.15 -8.43 -3.06
CA TYR A 169 27.20 -8.53 -1.61
C TYR A 169 26.67 -9.91 -1.18
N LYS A 170 27.41 -10.62 -0.36
CA LYS A 170 27.11 -12.00 0.06
C LYS A 170 27.30 -12.19 1.57
N PRO A 171 26.46 -13.01 2.23
CA PRO A 171 26.71 -13.42 3.60
C PRO A 171 27.93 -14.36 3.65
N LYS A 172 28.88 -14.08 4.55
CA LYS A 172 30.05 -14.91 4.83
C LYS A 172 30.30 -15.04 6.34
N THR A 173 30.85 -16.16 6.74
CA THR A 173 31.26 -16.44 8.12
C THR A 173 32.64 -15.85 8.37
#